data_dbdcbb4173cf358bcc5274444430f2f8
#
_entry.id   dbdcbb4173cf358bcc5274444430f2f8
#
_cell.length_a   1.000
_cell.length_b   1.000
_cell.length_c   1.000
_cell.angle_alpha   90.00
_cell.angle_beta   90.00
_cell.angle_gamma   90.00
#
_symmetry.space_group_name_H-M   'P 1'
#
loop_
_entity.id
_entity.type
_entity.pdbx_description
1 polymer ?
#
loop_
_entity_poly.entity_id
_entity_poly.type
_entity_poly.pdbx_seq_one_letter_code
_entity_poly.pdbx_strand_id
1 'polypeptide(L)'
;MLVLLLALPGCAFDKFTPPPVSPVLIANARPDHADPQTLSRGRAIFVSRCLECHTLPAVTKHSPGEWPHLVSRMSGRANLSAGEQAAIVAYLRAASLTGR
;
A
#
# COMPACT_ATOMS: atom_id res chain seq x y z
N MET A 1 11.60 37.94 16.57
CA MET A 1 11.17 37.34 16.29
C MET A 1 11.34 36.07 15.97
N LEU A 2 11.14 35.46 15.98
CA LEU A 2 11.40 34.40 15.69
C LEU A 2 10.73 33.45 15.17
N VAL A 3 10.79 32.96 14.82
CA VAL A 3 10.18 32.18 14.25
C VAL A 3 10.21 30.90 14.21
N LEU A 4 10.07 30.34 14.23
CA LEU A 4 10.11 29.24 14.19
C LEU A 4 9.72 28.32 13.51
N LEU A 5 9.74 27.87 13.11
CA LEU A 5 9.43 27.11 12.40
C LEU A 5 9.27 25.92 12.47
N LEU A 6 9.07 25.42 12.46
CA LEU A 6 8.93 24.45 12.49
C LEU A 6 8.69 23.44 11.87
N ALA A 7 8.94 22.99 11.59
CA ALA A 7 9.05 22.07 10.87
C ALA A 7 8.35 20.99 11.30
N LEU A 8 7.74 20.67 10.80
CA LEU A 8 7.09 19.70 11.07
C LEU A 8 7.42 18.57 10.58
N PRO A 9 7.73 17.85 10.87
CA PRO A 9 8.22 16.77 10.41
C PRO A 9 7.49 15.78 10.02
N GLY A 10 7.68 15.27 9.67
CA GLY A 10 7.32 14.35 9.32
C GLY A 10 6.43 13.45 9.22
N CYS A 11 5.54 13.72 9.20
CA CYS A 11 4.58 12.87 8.93
C CYS A 11 4.73 12.29 7.67
N ALA A 12 5.31 12.90 6.81
CA ALA A 12 5.27 12.42 5.49
C ALA A 12 6.13 11.24 5.24
N PHE A 13 7.12 11.05 5.98
CA PHE A 13 8.03 10.00 5.66
C PHE A 13 7.96 8.86 6.59
N ASP A 14 6.83 8.70 7.17
CA ASP A 14 6.63 7.61 8.03
C ASP A 14 6.67 6.32 7.26
N LYS A 15 7.27 5.31 7.82
CA LYS A 15 7.31 3.99 7.20
C LYS A 15 5.92 3.39 7.04
N PHE A 16 4.94 3.95 7.72
CA PHE A 16 3.57 3.48 7.59
C PHE A 16 2.82 4.16 6.45
N THR A 17 3.43 5.12 5.79
CA THR A 17 2.80 5.76 4.64
C THR A 17 2.96 4.86 3.42
N PRO A 18 1.86 4.40 2.82
CA PRO A 18 1.98 3.57 1.63
C PRO A 18 2.65 4.34 0.51
N PRO A 19 3.67 3.76 -0.13
CA PRO A 19 4.38 4.47 -1.18
C PRO A 19 3.49 4.79 -2.36
N PRO A 20 3.72 5.92 -3.01
CA PRO A 20 2.96 6.28 -4.20
C PRO A 20 3.31 5.35 -5.37
N VAL A 21 2.43 5.31 -6.35
CA VAL A 21 2.69 4.52 -7.56
C VAL A 21 3.70 5.29 -8.39
N SER A 22 4.94 4.89 -8.27
CA SER A 22 6.09 5.52 -8.91
C SER A 22 6.64 4.61 -10.00
N PRO A 23 7.56 5.10 -10.83
CA PRO A 23 8.20 4.23 -11.82
C PRO A 23 8.87 3.00 -11.20
N VAL A 24 9.46 3.14 -10.03
CA VAL A 24 10.07 2.02 -9.35
C VAL A 24 9.02 1.00 -8.94
N LEU A 25 7.93 1.48 -8.38
CA LEU A 25 6.86 0.57 -7.95
C LEU A 25 6.24 -0.14 -9.15
N ILE A 26 6.05 0.57 -10.25
CA ILE A 26 5.52 -0.02 -11.47
C ILE A 26 6.47 -1.13 -11.97
N ALA A 27 7.76 -0.87 -11.93
CA ALA A 27 8.73 -1.88 -12.35
C ALA A 27 8.65 -3.12 -11.45
N ASN A 28 8.46 -2.92 -10.17
CA ASN A 28 8.35 -4.02 -9.22
C ASN A 28 7.06 -4.83 -9.41
N ALA A 29 6.10 -4.28 -10.11
CA ALA A 29 4.84 -4.96 -10.38
C ALA A 29 4.86 -5.78 -11.66
N ARG A 30 5.95 -5.77 -12.41
CA ARG A 30 6.01 -6.50 -13.67
C ARG A 30 5.68 -7.98 -13.56
N PRO A 31 6.19 -8.69 -12.54
CA PRO A 31 5.88 -10.11 -12.45
C PRO A 31 4.38 -10.40 -12.34
N ASP A 32 3.63 -9.45 -11.83
CA ASP A 32 2.18 -9.62 -11.66
C ASP A 32 1.40 -9.04 -12.84
N HIS A 33 2.10 -8.48 -13.82
CA HIS A 33 1.49 -7.87 -15.00
C HIS A 33 0.44 -6.81 -14.65
N ALA A 34 0.64 -6.13 -13.53
CA ALA A 34 -0.30 -5.11 -13.10
C ALA A 34 0.06 -3.78 -13.73
N ASP A 35 -0.94 -3.12 -14.29
CA ASP A 35 -0.73 -1.82 -14.91
C ASP A 35 -0.84 -0.71 -13.86
N PRO A 36 -0.41 0.52 -14.22
CA PRO A 36 -0.43 1.62 -13.26
C PRO A 36 -1.82 1.94 -12.71
N GLN A 37 -2.86 1.76 -13.51
CA GLN A 37 -4.21 2.02 -13.01
C GLN A 37 -4.63 1.02 -11.97
N THR A 38 -4.33 -0.25 -12.19
CA THR A 38 -4.61 -1.29 -11.21
C THR A 38 -3.85 -1.03 -9.92
N LEU A 39 -2.59 -0.63 -10.03
CA LEU A 39 -1.78 -0.34 -8.86
C LEU A 39 -2.34 0.86 -8.09
N SER A 40 -2.74 1.91 -8.79
CA SER A 40 -3.31 3.08 -8.15
C SER A 40 -4.63 2.75 -7.46
N ARG A 41 -5.44 1.93 -8.10
CA ARG A 41 -6.69 1.49 -7.51
C ARG A 41 -6.43 0.66 -6.26
N GLY A 42 -5.48 -0.25 -6.34
CA GLY A 42 -5.13 -1.08 -5.19
C GLY A 42 -4.64 -0.25 -4.02
N ARG A 43 -3.82 0.75 -4.30
CA ARG A 43 -3.36 1.66 -3.26
C ARG A 43 -4.52 2.42 -2.62
N ALA A 44 -5.40 2.96 -3.43
CA ALA A 44 -6.53 3.73 -2.92
C ALA A 44 -7.44 2.88 -2.03
N ILE A 45 -7.71 1.65 -2.45
CA ILE A 45 -8.55 0.75 -1.67
C ILE A 45 -7.84 0.38 -0.36
N PHE A 46 -6.57 0.07 -0.43
CA PHE A 46 -5.79 -0.27 0.75
C PHE A 46 -5.85 0.86 1.77
N VAL A 47 -5.60 2.08 1.32
CA VAL A 47 -5.60 3.22 2.21
C VAL A 47 -6.99 3.45 2.83
N SER A 48 -8.04 3.35 2.03
CA SER A 48 -9.37 3.70 2.53
C SER A 48 -10.05 2.56 3.28
N ARG A 49 -9.97 1.35 2.74
CA ARG A 49 -10.76 0.24 3.30
C ARG A 49 -10.06 -0.43 4.46
N CYS A 50 -8.76 -0.56 4.38
CA CYS A 50 -8.05 -1.23 5.45
C CYS A 50 -7.92 -0.35 6.68
N LEU A 51 -7.94 0.96 6.49
CA LEU A 51 -7.85 1.87 7.62
C LEU A 51 -9.11 1.87 8.48
N GLU A 52 -10.23 1.43 7.93
CA GLU A 52 -11.48 1.44 8.66
C GLU A 52 -11.44 0.62 9.95
N CYS A 53 -10.63 -0.40 10.01
CA CYS A 53 -10.60 -1.27 11.16
C CYS A 53 -9.48 -0.94 12.13
N HIS A 54 -8.36 -0.50 11.62
CA HIS A 54 -7.22 -0.17 12.47
C HIS A 54 -6.16 0.50 11.62
N THR A 55 -5.05 0.83 12.27
CA THR A 55 -3.95 1.49 11.59
C THR A 55 -3.41 0.65 10.45
N LEU A 56 -3.01 1.30 9.36
CA LEU A 56 -2.41 0.59 8.25
C LEU A 56 -1.06 0.02 8.66
N PRO A 57 -0.77 -1.22 8.29
CA PRO A 57 0.57 -1.76 8.52
C PRO A 57 1.54 -1.18 7.50
N ALA A 58 2.82 -1.19 7.84
CA ALA A 58 3.84 -0.84 6.87
C ALA A 58 3.84 -1.89 5.76
N VAL A 59 3.96 -1.44 4.52
CA VAL A 59 3.91 -2.38 3.39
C VAL A 59 5.08 -3.35 3.41
N THR A 60 6.16 -2.99 4.06
CA THR A 60 7.34 -3.85 4.17
C THR A 60 7.27 -4.82 5.34
N LYS A 61 6.19 -4.76 6.12
CA LYS A 61 6.04 -5.66 7.25
C LYS A 61 5.97 -7.12 6.81
N HIS A 62 5.44 -7.34 5.62
CA HIS A 62 5.32 -8.69 5.08
C HIS A 62 6.02 -8.77 3.74
N SER A 63 6.45 -9.97 3.38
CA SER A 63 7.06 -10.19 2.08
C SER A 63 6.00 -10.19 1.00
N PRO A 64 6.41 -10.00 -0.27
CA PRO A 64 5.43 -10.07 -1.35
C PRO A 64 4.61 -11.34 -1.35
N GLY A 65 5.23 -12.47 -1.01
CA GLY A 65 4.52 -13.74 -1.03
C GLY A 65 3.51 -13.91 0.08
N GLU A 66 3.61 -13.12 1.15
CA GLU A 66 2.67 -13.22 2.26
C GLU A 66 1.40 -12.40 2.05
N TRP A 67 1.49 -11.34 1.24
CA TRP A 67 0.36 -10.42 1.09
C TRP A 67 -0.91 -11.05 0.56
N PRO A 68 -0.87 -11.95 -0.45
CA PRO A 68 -2.12 -12.52 -0.95
C PRO A 68 -2.94 -13.21 0.12
N HIS A 69 -2.28 -13.98 0.99
CA HIS A 69 -2.99 -14.68 2.05
C HIS A 69 -3.57 -13.71 3.07
N LEU A 70 -2.80 -12.68 3.43
CA LEU A 70 -3.26 -11.71 4.41
C LEU A 70 -4.45 -10.91 3.89
N VAL A 71 -4.40 -10.50 2.64
CA VAL A 71 -5.52 -9.77 2.04
C VAL A 71 -6.76 -10.66 1.98
N SER A 72 -6.57 -11.92 1.62
CA SER A 72 -7.68 -12.85 1.57
C SER A 72 -8.36 -12.98 2.94
N ARG A 73 -7.55 -13.06 3.99
CA ARG A 73 -8.10 -13.20 5.34
C ARG A 73 -8.88 -11.97 5.77
N MET A 74 -8.48 -10.80 5.30
CA MET A 74 -9.13 -9.55 5.70
C MET A 74 -10.30 -9.18 4.79
N SER A 75 -10.44 -9.85 3.65
CA SER A 75 -11.40 -9.44 2.65
C SER A 75 -12.85 -9.49 3.15
N GLY A 76 -13.15 -10.43 4.01
CA GLY A 76 -14.49 -10.54 4.55
C GLY A 76 -14.86 -9.34 5.41
N ARG A 77 -13.93 -8.89 6.24
CA ARG A 77 -14.17 -7.73 7.10
C ARG A 77 -14.24 -6.44 6.33
N ALA A 78 -13.41 -6.30 5.31
CA ALA A 78 -13.38 -5.09 4.50
C ALA A 78 -14.40 -5.14 3.37
N ASN A 79 -15.09 -6.25 3.22
CA ASN A 79 -16.11 -6.40 2.19
C ASN A 79 -15.55 -6.14 0.79
N LEU A 80 -14.45 -6.81 0.47
CA LEU A 80 -13.76 -6.61 -0.79
C LEU A 80 -14.23 -7.61 -1.84
N SER A 81 -14.46 -7.11 -3.04
CA SER A 81 -14.73 -7.97 -4.18
C SER A 81 -13.44 -8.65 -4.63
N ALA A 82 -13.57 -9.68 -5.46
CA ALA A 82 -12.41 -10.37 -5.98
C ALA A 82 -11.48 -9.44 -6.76
N GLY A 83 -12.06 -8.53 -7.55
CA GLY A 83 -11.27 -7.57 -8.29
C GLY A 83 -10.56 -6.57 -7.39
N GLU A 84 -11.21 -6.16 -6.31
CA GLU A 84 -10.59 -5.27 -5.34
C GLU A 84 -9.45 -5.96 -4.63
N GLN A 85 -9.64 -7.23 -4.24
CA GLN A 85 -8.56 -8.00 -3.63
C GLN A 85 -7.36 -8.11 -4.55
N ALA A 86 -7.61 -8.41 -5.83
CA ALA A 86 -6.53 -8.55 -6.79
C ALA A 86 -5.73 -7.25 -6.95
N ALA A 87 -6.44 -6.13 -7.01
CA ALA A 87 -5.77 -4.84 -7.13
C ALA A 87 -4.93 -4.51 -5.90
N ILE A 88 -5.47 -4.77 -4.71
CA ILE A 88 -4.73 -4.53 -3.47
C ILE A 88 -3.50 -5.41 -3.40
N VAL A 89 -3.65 -6.68 -3.73
CA VAL A 89 -2.52 -7.62 -3.70
C VAL A 89 -1.42 -7.17 -4.65
N ALA A 90 -1.79 -6.79 -5.88
CA ALA A 90 -0.79 -6.33 -6.84
C ALA A 90 -0.03 -5.12 -6.31
N TYR A 91 -0.74 -4.17 -5.73
CA TYR A 91 -0.11 -3.00 -5.15
C TYR A 91 0.81 -3.37 -3.99
N LEU A 92 0.32 -4.17 -3.05
CA LEU A 92 1.09 -4.50 -1.85
C LEU A 92 2.33 -5.32 -2.16
N ARG A 93 2.25 -6.24 -3.12
CA ARG A 93 3.42 -7.00 -3.52
C ARG A 93 4.49 -6.08 -4.10
N ALA A 94 4.10 -5.16 -4.98
CA ALA A 94 5.05 -4.22 -5.55
C ALA A 94 5.58 -3.25 -4.51
N ALA A 95 4.70 -2.74 -3.66
CA ALA A 95 5.08 -1.77 -2.63
C ALA A 95 6.03 -2.37 -1.60
N SER A 96 5.84 -3.62 -1.25
CA SER A 96 6.70 -4.27 -0.27
C SER A 96 8.14 -4.40 -0.77
N LEU A 97 8.32 -4.49 -2.08
CA LEU A 97 9.65 -4.50 -2.66
C LEU A 97 10.23 -3.10 -2.76
N THR A 98 9.38 -2.12 -2.97
CA THR A 98 9.82 -0.74 -3.20
C THR A 98 10.43 -0.13 -1.94
N GLY A 99 9.93 -0.48 -0.78
CA GLY A 99 10.38 0.10 0.47
C GLY A 99 11.59 -0.57 1.09
N ARG A 100 12.11 -1.62 0.47
CA ARG A 100 13.22 -2.38 1.06
C ARG A 100 14.58 -1.82 0.72
#